data_0a9bf989e945b84e4bbae87598e4d721
#
_entry.id   0a9bf989e945b84e4bbae87598e4d721
#
_cell.length_a   1.000
_cell.length_b   1.000
_cell.length_c   1.000
_cell.angle_alpha   90.00
_cell.angle_beta   90.00
_cell.angle_gamma   90.00
#
_symmetry.space_group_name_H-M   'P 1'
#
loop_
_entity.id
_entity.type
_entity.pdbx_description
1 polymer ?
#
loop_
_entity_poly.entity_id
_entity_poly.type
_entity_poly.pdbx_seq_one_letter_code
_entity_poly.pdbx_strand_id
1 'polypeptide(L)'
;MNAFDVAAILVAAAAVFGYVNHRFLRLPSTSGTLLVALVSSLVVVLIDRVIPGSDLRSAMDGFLGEIDFDQTLMHGLLCFLLFAGALHVDLDGLIQQGWLIAGLATVGVLLSVTVVGVLTWVTFGLIGVDVSLLVCLTFGALISPTDPIAVMGLLKELKAPPTLEAQIAGESLFNDGVGVVVFMGLASLAQLGGAAEITAAPSAAELTVFALREVVGGIVLGMALGYVGYRALKSLDDHPLELLITLALVMFLYALSFWVHVSGPIAVVIAGLFIGNRGRRLAMSDRTREHIDAFWSMIDEVLNAVLFLLLGLEVFAVARWADVLAPALLVVPICLLARLVSVAVPVAAMRVRGPLRRGLVPILTWSGLRGGISVALVLSLPRSPGQQVLLASTYAVVVFSVLVQGLTVRRVLMHYGVGEGSH
;
A
#
# COMPACT_ATOMS: atom_id res chain seq x y z
N MET A 1 -11.76 21.47 -13.54
CA MET A 1 -11.96 21.88 -12.11
C MET A 1 -10.60 22.25 -11.53
N ASN A 2 -10.55 23.10 -10.49
CA ASN A 2 -9.28 23.35 -9.81
C ASN A 2 -9.01 22.24 -8.75
N ALA A 3 -7.74 22.15 -8.28
CA ALA A 3 -7.37 21.11 -7.30
C ALA A 3 -8.17 21.16 -5.99
N PHE A 4 -8.64 22.35 -5.61
CA PHE A 4 -9.47 22.52 -4.41
C PHE A 4 -10.87 21.91 -4.61
N ASP A 5 -11.49 22.11 -5.77
CA ASP A 5 -12.82 21.55 -6.08
C ASP A 5 -12.79 20.01 -6.05
N VAL A 6 -11.73 19.43 -6.65
CA VAL A 6 -11.51 17.97 -6.62
C VAL A 6 -11.36 17.47 -5.20
N ALA A 7 -10.48 18.09 -4.40
CA ALA A 7 -10.28 17.70 -3.00
C ALA A 7 -11.58 17.83 -2.18
N ALA A 8 -12.35 18.92 -2.37
CA ALA A 8 -13.60 19.14 -1.67
C ALA A 8 -14.65 18.06 -1.98
N ILE A 9 -14.77 17.66 -3.26
CA ILE A 9 -15.71 16.59 -3.68
C ILE A 9 -15.27 15.25 -3.10
N LEU A 10 -13.97 14.93 -3.14
CA LEU A 10 -13.45 13.65 -2.62
C LEU A 10 -13.66 13.54 -1.10
N VAL A 11 -13.33 14.58 -0.35
CA VAL A 11 -13.52 14.59 1.10
C VAL A 11 -15.01 14.53 1.46
N ALA A 12 -15.87 15.26 0.75
CA ALA A 12 -17.32 15.21 0.96
C ALA A 12 -17.89 13.82 0.64
N ALA A 13 -17.47 13.21 -0.47
CA ALA A 13 -17.89 11.86 -0.84
C ALA A 13 -17.39 10.82 0.17
N ALA A 14 -16.13 10.91 0.62
CA ALA A 14 -15.58 10.03 1.65
C ALA A 14 -16.36 10.15 2.97
N ALA A 15 -16.73 11.36 3.37
CA ALA A 15 -17.55 11.59 4.56
C ALA A 15 -18.95 10.98 4.42
N VAL A 16 -19.61 11.15 3.27
CA VAL A 16 -20.93 10.56 3.01
C VAL A 16 -20.86 9.04 3.01
N PHE A 17 -19.87 8.44 2.33
CA PHE A 17 -19.72 6.99 2.26
C PHE A 17 -19.32 6.39 3.60
N GLY A 18 -18.46 7.08 4.36
CA GLY A 18 -18.13 6.73 5.75
C GLY A 18 -19.36 6.76 6.65
N TYR A 19 -20.22 7.81 6.50
CA TYR A 19 -21.49 7.91 7.23
C TYR A 19 -22.45 6.76 6.88
N VAL A 20 -22.59 6.45 5.59
CA VAL A 20 -23.42 5.31 5.12
C VAL A 20 -22.92 4.01 5.71
N ASN A 21 -21.59 3.78 5.67
CA ASN A 21 -20.99 2.59 6.28
C ASN A 21 -21.29 2.53 7.79
N HIS A 22 -21.00 3.60 8.52
CA HIS A 22 -21.20 3.65 9.99
C HIS A 22 -22.66 3.43 10.39
N ARG A 23 -23.60 4.02 9.64
CA ARG A 23 -25.02 3.98 9.96
C ARG A 23 -25.72 2.68 9.57
N PHE A 24 -25.35 2.09 8.44
CA PHE A 24 -26.09 0.97 7.82
C PHE A 24 -25.29 -0.33 7.73
N LEU A 25 -24.00 -0.30 7.35
CA LEU A 25 -23.22 -1.51 7.11
C LEU A 25 -22.44 -1.97 8.33
N ARG A 26 -21.92 -1.03 9.11
CA ARG A 26 -21.08 -1.28 10.31
C ARG A 26 -19.87 -2.18 10.04
N LEU A 27 -19.30 -2.06 8.84
CA LEU A 27 -18.06 -2.73 8.45
C LEU A 27 -16.84 -1.92 8.90
N PRO A 28 -15.64 -2.52 8.96
CA PRO A 28 -14.39 -1.76 9.11
C PRO A 28 -14.34 -0.60 8.11
N SER A 29 -13.81 0.56 8.51
CA SER A 29 -13.92 1.81 7.73
C SER A 29 -13.42 1.64 6.29
N THR A 30 -12.27 1.03 6.10
CA THR A 30 -11.66 0.75 4.79
C THR A 30 -12.53 -0.13 3.89
N SER A 31 -12.96 -1.30 4.40
CA SER A 31 -13.80 -2.24 3.65
C SER A 31 -15.18 -1.67 3.35
N GLY A 32 -15.76 -0.93 4.30
CA GLY A 32 -17.07 -0.32 4.16
C GLY A 32 -17.07 0.81 3.14
N THR A 33 -16.09 1.72 3.18
CA THR A 33 -15.96 2.82 2.21
C THR A 33 -15.74 2.28 0.80
N LEU A 34 -14.84 1.30 0.63
CA LEU A 34 -14.64 0.64 -0.66
C LEU A 34 -15.93 -0.01 -1.18
N LEU A 35 -16.65 -0.73 -0.33
CA LEU A 35 -17.91 -1.40 -0.74
C LEU A 35 -18.96 -0.40 -1.18
N VAL A 36 -19.17 0.69 -0.42
CA VAL A 36 -20.13 1.75 -0.78
C VAL A 36 -19.72 2.42 -2.08
N ALA A 37 -18.43 2.72 -2.28
CA ALA A 37 -17.93 3.30 -3.51
C ALA A 37 -18.12 2.37 -4.71
N LEU A 38 -17.79 1.07 -4.58
CA LEU A 38 -18.02 0.07 -5.63
C LEU A 38 -19.50 -0.06 -6.00
N VAL A 39 -20.38 -0.17 -4.99
CA VAL A 39 -21.83 -0.26 -5.24
C VAL A 39 -22.33 1.00 -5.92
N SER A 40 -21.92 2.18 -5.48
CA SER A 40 -22.28 3.45 -6.12
C SER A 40 -21.82 3.50 -7.57
N SER A 41 -20.61 3.06 -7.85
CA SER A 41 -20.05 2.96 -9.19
C SER A 41 -20.88 2.01 -10.08
N LEU A 42 -21.20 0.84 -9.57
CA LEU A 42 -22.04 -0.13 -10.30
C LEU A 42 -23.45 0.40 -10.55
N VAL A 43 -24.04 1.12 -9.59
CA VAL A 43 -25.36 1.77 -9.75
C VAL A 43 -25.33 2.81 -10.87
N VAL A 44 -24.28 3.65 -10.92
CA VAL A 44 -24.11 4.64 -12.01
C VAL A 44 -24.01 3.95 -13.36
N VAL A 45 -23.21 2.87 -13.50
CA VAL A 45 -23.11 2.09 -14.74
C VAL A 45 -24.44 1.47 -15.13
N LEU A 46 -25.21 0.97 -14.16
CA LEU A 46 -26.51 0.38 -14.41
C LEU A 46 -27.54 1.42 -14.87
N ILE A 47 -27.57 2.58 -14.22
CA ILE A 47 -28.46 3.70 -14.60
C ILE A 47 -28.15 4.14 -16.03
N ASP A 48 -26.89 4.34 -16.37
CA ASP A 48 -26.45 4.74 -17.70
C ASP A 48 -26.84 3.74 -18.79
N ARG A 49 -26.86 2.43 -18.44
CA ARG A 49 -27.29 1.36 -19.34
C ARG A 49 -28.81 1.28 -19.54
N VAL A 50 -29.58 1.63 -18.50
CA VAL A 50 -31.05 1.52 -18.50
C VAL A 50 -31.74 2.79 -19.02
N ILE A 51 -31.16 3.96 -18.79
CA ILE A 51 -31.69 5.27 -19.16
C ILE A 51 -30.85 5.85 -20.32
N PRO A 52 -31.31 5.70 -21.59
CA PRO A 52 -30.57 6.27 -22.72
C PRO A 52 -30.49 7.79 -22.62
N GLY A 53 -29.26 8.33 -22.72
CA GLY A 53 -28.99 9.79 -22.63
C GLY A 53 -28.77 10.32 -21.21
N SER A 54 -28.49 9.45 -20.23
CA SER A 54 -28.19 9.87 -18.86
C SER A 54 -26.82 10.60 -18.72
N ASP A 55 -25.90 10.39 -19.64
CA ASP A 55 -24.53 10.97 -19.66
C ASP A 55 -23.76 10.90 -18.33
N LEU A 56 -24.28 10.12 -17.36
CA LEU A 56 -23.69 10.01 -16.01
C LEU A 56 -22.30 9.37 -16.05
N ARG A 57 -22.14 8.36 -16.91
CA ARG A 57 -20.86 7.69 -17.07
C ARG A 57 -19.82 8.65 -17.65
N SER A 58 -20.17 9.39 -18.70
CA SER A 58 -19.25 10.37 -19.32
C SER A 58 -18.89 11.50 -18.35
N ALA A 59 -19.82 11.93 -17.50
CA ALA A 59 -19.55 12.92 -16.44
C ALA A 59 -18.59 12.37 -15.38
N MET A 60 -18.74 11.10 -14.97
CA MET A 60 -17.82 10.45 -14.03
C MET A 60 -16.44 10.20 -14.65
N ASP A 61 -16.39 9.71 -15.88
CA ASP A 61 -15.13 9.52 -16.62
C ASP A 61 -14.40 10.87 -16.77
N GLY A 62 -15.13 11.96 -17.05
CA GLY A 62 -14.59 13.32 -17.11
C GLY A 62 -14.06 13.78 -15.76
N PHE A 63 -14.80 13.55 -14.67
CA PHE A 63 -14.36 13.89 -13.31
C PHE A 63 -13.11 13.10 -12.89
N LEU A 64 -13.12 11.78 -13.09
CA LEU A 64 -11.95 10.94 -12.76
C LEU A 64 -10.75 11.25 -13.65
N GLY A 65 -10.99 11.65 -14.91
CA GLY A 65 -9.93 12.08 -15.83
C GLY A 65 -9.23 13.38 -15.43
N GLU A 66 -9.89 14.23 -14.62
CA GLU A 66 -9.26 15.43 -14.03
C GLU A 66 -8.40 15.10 -12.79
N ILE A 67 -8.62 13.93 -12.19
CA ILE A 67 -7.83 13.44 -11.06
C ILE A 67 -6.65 12.65 -11.62
N ASP A 68 -5.46 13.22 -11.51
CA ASP A 68 -4.25 12.43 -11.72
C ASP A 68 -4.07 11.51 -10.49
N PHE A 69 -4.70 10.32 -10.56
CA PHE A 69 -4.74 9.36 -9.46
C PHE A 69 -3.33 8.96 -9.02
N ASP A 70 -2.45 8.72 -10.00
CA ASP A 70 -1.06 8.33 -9.74
C ASP A 70 -0.33 9.44 -8.98
N GLN A 71 -0.36 10.68 -9.49
CA GLN A 71 0.26 11.81 -8.81
C GLN A 71 -0.38 12.09 -7.45
N THR A 72 -1.69 12.07 -7.34
CA THR A 72 -2.40 12.31 -6.08
C THR A 72 -2.02 11.28 -5.03
N LEU A 73 -1.96 10.00 -5.41
CA LEU A 73 -1.64 8.93 -4.47
C LEU A 73 -0.13 8.89 -4.17
N MET A 74 0.72 8.82 -5.21
CA MET A 74 2.16 8.63 -5.02
C MET A 74 2.82 9.86 -4.41
N HIS A 75 2.43 11.07 -4.82
CA HIS A 75 3.04 12.32 -4.35
C HIS A 75 2.27 13.01 -3.22
N GLY A 76 0.98 12.71 -3.08
CA GLY A 76 0.13 13.30 -2.04
C GLY A 76 -0.10 12.39 -0.83
N LEU A 77 -0.82 11.30 -1.03
CA LEU A 77 -1.32 10.49 0.09
C LEU A 77 -0.27 9.55 0.70
N LEU A 78 0.55 8.91 -0.15
CA LEU A 78 1.44 7.83 0.26
C LEU A 78 2.46 8.26 1.32
N CYS A 79 3.07 9.44 1.18
CA CYS A 79 4.09 9.90 2.13
C CYS A 79 3.49 10.11 3.53
N PHE A 80 2.27 10.63 3.63
CA PHE A 80 1.59 10.83 4.91
C PHE A 80 1.18 9.50 5.53
N LEU A 81 0.61 8.59 4.75
CA LEU A 81 0.20 7.26 5.21
C LEU A 81 1.40 6.45 5.73
N LEU A 82 2.51 6.45 4.99
CA LEU A 82 3.73 5.74 5.39
C LEU A 82 4.35 6.35 6.66
N PHE A 83 4.36 7.68 6.79
CA PHE A 83 4.86 8.33 7.99
C PHE A 83 3.96 8.04 9.20
N ALA A 84 2.65 8.18 9.06
CA ALA A 84 1.68 7.88 10.11
C ALA A 84 1.81 6.42 10.58
N GLY A 85 1.89 5.49 9.63
CA GLY A 85 2.13 4.08 9.93
C GLY A 85 3.44 3.87 10.67
N ALA A 86 4.55 4.42 10.17
CA ALA A 86 5.88 4.28 10.77
C ALA A 86 6.00 4.91 12.16
N LEU A 87 5.29 6.01 12.41
CA LEU A 87 5.30 6.72 13.68
C LEU A 87 4.80 5.85 14.85
N HIS A 88 3.86 4.96 14.58
CA HIS A 88 3.22 4.11 15.59
C HIS A 88 3.89 2.74 15.77
N VAL A 89 4.89 2.41 14.95
CA VAL A 89 5.58 1.11 15.03
C VAL A 89 6.68 1.14 16.09
N ASP A 90 6.69 0.12 16.95
CA ASP A 90 7.73 -0.05 17.96
C ASP A 90 9.04 -0.56 17.33
N LEU A 91 10.09 0.26 17.40
CA LEU A 91 11.40 -0.07 16.84
C LEU A 91 12.08 -1.23 17.58
N ASP A 92 11.86 -1.37 18.88
CA ASP A 92 12.47 -2.45 19.65
C ASP A 92 11.88 -3.79 19.21
N GLY A 93 10.58 -3.85 18.98
CA GLY A 93 9.89 -5.00 18.38
C GLY A 93 10.36 -5.30 16.95
N LEU A 94 10.54 -4.26 16.12
CA LEU A 94 11.09 -4.41 14.78
C LEU A 94 12.52 -4.99 14.78
N ILE A 95 13.39 -4.50 15.67
CA ILE A 95 14.76 -4.98 15.76
C ILE A 95 14.80 -6.45 16.22
N GLN A 96 13.98 -6.81 17.21
CA GLN A 96 13.88 -8.21 17.69
C GLN A 96 13.42 -9.17 16.58
N GLN A 97 12.51 -8.73 15.71
CA GLN A 97 11.99 -9.52 14.59
C GLN A 97 12.70 -9.22 13.27
N GLY A 98 13.76 -8.42 13.28
CA GLY A 98 14.39 -7.83 12.10
C GLY A 98 14.78 -8.82 11.01
N TRP A 99 15.32 -9.98 11.37
CA TRP A 99 15.68 -11.02 10.38
C TRP A 99 14.48 -11.62 9.65
N LEU A 100 13.37 -11.85 10.37
CA LEU A 100 12.15 -12.35 9.76
C LEU A 100 11.52 -11.28 8.86
N ILE A 101 11.42 -10.04 9.37
CA ILE A 101 10.88 -8.89 8.62
C ILE A 101 11.72 -8.63 7.36
N ALA A 102 13.04 -8.59 7.48
CA ALA A 102 13.93 -8.42 6.35
C ALA A 102 13.77 -9.56 5.31
N GLY A 103 13.66 -10.80 5.79
CA GLY A 103 13.41 -11.96 4.92
C GLY A 103 12.08 -11.88 4.19
N LEU A 104 11.01 -11.45 4.87
CA LEU A 104 9.69 -11.29 4.27
C LEU A 104 9.66 -10.12 3.28
N ALA A 105 10.25 -8.98 3.66
CA ALA A 105 10.25 -7.76 2.84
C ALA A 105 11.20 -7.81 1.64
N THR A 106 12.19 -8.70 1.61
CA THR A 106 13.14 -8.83 0.49
C THR A 106 12.93 -10.16 -0.26
N VAL A 107 13.33 -11.28 0.34
CA VAL A 107 13.18 -12.61 -0.28
C VAL A 107 11.72 -12.92 -0.55
N GLY A 108 10.81 -12.59 0.39
CA GLY A 108 9.37 -12.75 0.22
C GLY A 108 8.84 -11.96 -0.98
N VAL A 109 9.22 -10.67 -1.12
CA VAL A 109 8.82 -9.85 -2.27
C VAL A 109 9.33 -10.43 -3.57
N LEU A 110 10.62 -10.79 -3.67
CA LEU A 110 11.20 -11.36 -4.89
C LEU A 110 10.54 -12.70 -5.28
N LEU A 111 10.24 -13.56 -4.31
CA LEU A 111 9.47 -14.79 -4.53
C LEU A 111 8.05 -14.47 -5.03
N SER A 112 7.37 -13.50 -4.40
CA SER A 112 6.04 -13.06 -4.83
C SER A 112 6.06 -12.56 -6.27
N VAL A 113 6.99 -11.68 -6.62
CA VAL A 113 7.20 -11.15 -7.98
C VAL A 113 7.37 -12.28 -8.99
N THR A 114 8.25 -13.22 -8.66
CA THR A 114 8.56 -14.34 -9.56
C THR A 114 7.36 -15.27 -9.73
N VAL A 115 6.72 -15.68 -8.64
CA VAL A 115 5.59 -16.62 -8.68
C VAL A 115 4.38 -15.98 -9.36
N VAL A 116 4.02 -14.74 -8.99
CA VAL A 116 2.92 -14.02 -9.65
C VAL A 116 3.24 -13.81 -11.12
N GLY A 117 4.41 -13.28 -11.45
CA GLY A 117 4.78 -12.97 -12.83
C GLY A 117 4.79 -14.19 -13.74
N VAL A 118 5.45 -15.28 -13.32
CA VAL A 118 5.54 -16.51 -14.12
C VAL A 118 4.18 -17.18 -14.26
N LEU A 119 3.43 -17.35 -13.16
CA LEU A 119 2.12 -18.02 -13.22
C LEU A 119 1.10 -17.19 -14.00
N THR A 120 1.12 -15.87 -13.87
CA THR A 120 0.26 -14.99 -14.68
C THR A 120 0.60 -15.09 -16.15
N TRP A 121 1.89 -15.06 -16.51
CA TRP A 121 2.34 -15.21 -17.89
C TRP A 121 1.91 -16.55 -18.50
N VAL A 122 2.09 -17.66 -17.79
CA VAL A 122 1.66 -18.99 -18.25
C VAL A 122 0.13 -19.02 -18.39
N THR A 123 -0.61 -18.53 -17.40
CA THR A 123 -2.08 -18.54 -17.42
C THR A 123 -2.62 -17.68 -18.55
N PHE A 124 -2.08 -16.49 -18.78
CA PHE A 124 -2.49 -15.59 -19.86
C PHE A 124 -2.19 -16.21 -21.22
N GLY A 125 -1.02 -16.85 -21.40
CA GLY A 125 -0.70 -17.58 -22.63
C GLY A 125 -1.67 -18.72 -22.92
N LEU A 126 -2.12 -19.47 -21.89
CA LEU A 126 -3.09 -20.55 -22.03
C LEU A 126 -4.50 -20.09 -22.46
N ILE A 127 -4.89 -18.87 -22.06
CA ILE A 127 -6.21 -18.29 -22.44
C ILE A 127 -6.14 -17.34 -23.64
N GLY A 128 -4.99 -17.27 -24.32
CA GLY A 128 -4.83 -16.46 -25.53
C GLY A 128 -4.63 -14.96 -25.28
N VAL A 129 -4.26 -14.55 -24.09
CA VAL A 129 -3.91 -13.15 -23.75
C VAL A 129 -2.40 -12.99 -23.95
N ASP A 130 -2.00 -12.24 -24.97
CA ASP A 130 -0.58 -12.03 -25.30
C ASP A 130 0.01 -10.90 -24.48
N VAL A 131 0.71 -11.26 -23.42
CA VAL A 131 1.42 -10.32 -22.52
C VAL A 131 2.82 -10.87 -22.25
N SER A 132 3.86 -10.06 -22.40
CA SER A 132 5.23 -10.49 -22.20
C SER A 132 5.50 -10.88 -20.74
N LEU A 133 6.44 -11.81 -20.52
CA LEU A 133 6.87 -12.23 -19.19
C LEU A 133 7.31 -11.03 -18.33
N LEU A 134 8.02 -10.08 -18.93
CA LEU A 134 8.54 -8.92 -18.22
C LEU A 134 7.42 -8.00 -17.69
N VAL A 135 6.35 -7.82 -18.48
CA VAL A 135 5.14 -7.11 -18.08
C VAL A 135 4.41 -7.87 -16.94
N CYS A 136 4.35 -9.20 -17.01
CA CYS A 136 3.78 -10.03 -15.94
C CYS A 136 4.63 -10.00 -14.65
N LEU A 137 5.97 -9.93 -14.76
CA LEU A 137 6.85 -9.71 -13.61
C LEU A 137 6.67 -8.31 -13.01
N THR A 138 6.48 -7.28 -13.84
CA THR A 138 6.13 -5.93 -13.38
C THR A 138 4.80 -5.94 -12.62
N PHE A 139 3.80 -6.69 -13.11
CA PHE A 139 2.56 -6.94 -12.39
C PHE A 139 2.82 -7.63 -11.04
N GLY A 140 3.67 -8.65 -11.00
CA GLY A 140 4.09 -9.28 -9.75
C GLY A 140 4.69 -8.30 -8.74
N ALA A 141 5.49 -7.34 -9.21
CA ALA A 141 6.08 -6.32 -8.35
C ALA A 141 5.05 -5.34 -7.79
N LEU A 142 4.16 -4.80 -8.64
CA LEU A 142 3.13 -3.86 -8.19
C LEU A 142 2.09 -4.48 -7.24
N ILE A 143 1.84 -5.80 -7.35
CA ILE A 143 0.89 -6.48 -6.47
C ILE A 143 1.55 -7.05 -5.20
N SER A 144 2.88 -7.00 -5.07
CA SER A 144 3.60 -7.54 -3.91
C SER A 144 3.48 -6.71 -2.62
N PRO A 145 3.41 -5.37 -2.63
CA PRO A 145 3.17 -4.54 -1.46
C PRO A 145 1.89 -4.95 -0.71
N THR A 146 1.91 -4.90 0.63
CA THR A 146 0.76 -5.28 1.47
C THR A 146 0.37 -4.15 2.39
N ASP A 147 -0.94 -3.93 2.54
CA ASP A 147 -1.52 -2.90 3.40
C ASP A 147 -1.90 -3.49 4.77
N PRO A 148 -1.27 -3.06 5.88
CA PRO A 148 -1.54 -3.60 7.20
C PRO A 148 -2.71 -2.90 7.92
N ILE A 149 -3.24 -1.78 7.40
CA ILE A 149 -4.10 -0.84 8.14
C ILE A 149 -5.31 -1.54 8.76
N ALA A 150 -6.10 -2.24 7.93
CA ALA A 150 -7.29 -2.94 8.41
C ALA A 150 -6.95 -4.06 9.40
N VAL A 151 -5.79 -4.70 9.25
CA VAL A 151 -5.33 -5.78 10.13
C VAL A 151 -4.80 -5.22 11.45
N MET A 152 -4.06 -4.11 11.43
CA MET A 152 -3.49 -3.48 12.63
C MET A 152 -4.57 -3.00 13.60
N GLY A 153 -5.66 -2.40 13.07
CA GLY A 153 -6.82 -2.03 13.89
C GLY A 153 -7.42 -3.23 14.63
N LEU A 154 -7.56 -4.34 13.92
CA LEU A 154 -8.09 -5.59 14.48
C LEU A 154 -7.13 -6.24 15.49
N LEU A 155 -5.81 -6.22 15.26
CA LEU A 155 -4.82 -6.75 16.20
C LEU A 155 -4.86 -5.98 17.53
N LYS A 156 -5.00 -4.65 17.49
CA LYS A 156 -5.17 -3.82 18.69
C LYS A 156 -6.47 -4.15 19.43
N GLU A 157 -7.59 -4.32 18.71
CA GLU A 157 -8.88 -4.72 19.30
C GLU A 157 -8.78 -6.09 20.00
N LEU A 158 -8.12 -7.05 19.36
CA LEU A 158 -7.91 -8.41 19.88
C LEU A 158 -6.78 -8.51 20.91
N LYS A 159 -6.11 -7.40 21.24
CA LYS A 159 -4.93 -7.38 22.13
C LYS A 159 -3.88 -8.43 21.72
N ALA A 160 -3.55 -8.44 20.44
CA ALA A 160 -2.59 -9.37 19.86
C ALA A 160 -1.20 -9.24 20.52
N PRO A 161 -0.37 -10.28 20.51
CA PRO A 161 1.00 -10.18 21.00
C PRO A 161 1.78 -9.09 20.23
N PRO A 162 2.56 -8.24 20.92
CA PRO A 162 3.36 -7.18 20.28
C PRO A 162 4.31 -7.69 19.19
N THR A 163 4.80 -8.92 19.32
CA THR A 163 5.66 -9.57 18.32
C THR A 163 4.93 -9.79 17.00
N LEU A 164 3.64 -10.13 17.02
CA LEU A 164 2.83 -10.32 15.81
C LEU A 164 2.51 -8.98 15.16
N GLU A 165 2.20 -7.97 15.96
CA GLU A 165 2.01 -6.59 15.46
C GLU A 165 3.27 -6.09 14.77
N ALA A 166 4.45 -6.25 15.40
CA ALA A 166 5.74 -5.85 14.83
C ALA A 166 6.05 -6.60 13.52
N GLN A 167 5.72 -7.90 13.44
CA GLN A 167 5.93 -8.70 12.23
C GLN A 167 5.07 -8.22 11.06
N ILE A 168 3.76 -8.00 11.29
CA ILE A 168 2.83 -7.58 10.25
C ILE A 168 3.11 -6.13 9.82
N ALA A 169 3.25 -5.21 10.79
CA ALA A 169 3.54 -3.81 10.50
C ALA A 169 4.90 -3.63 9.82
N GLY A 170 5.93 -4.31 10.35
CA GLY A 170 7.28 -4.24 9.79
C GLY A 170 7.38 -4.84 8.40
N GLU A 171 6.75 -5.99 8.16
CA GLU A 171 6.71 -6.57 6.83
C GLU A 171 6.12 -5.58 5.83
N SER A 172 4.91 -5.07 6.08
CA SER A 172 4.20 -4.16 5.18
C SER A 172 4.97 -2.86 4.97
N LEU A 173 5.52 -2.28 6.04
CA LEU A 173 6.25 -1.02 5.96
C LEU A 173 7.48 -1.10 5.04
N PHE A 174 8.20 -2.22 5.05
CA PHE A 174 9.41 -2.39 4.24
C PHE A 174 9.13 -3.01 2.87
N ASN A 175 8.11 -3.86 2.73
CA ASN A 175 7.79 -4.45 1.44
C ASN A 175 7.22 -3.41 0.46
N ASP A 176 6.56 -2.35 0.94
CA ASP A 176 6.11 -1.23 0.12
C ASP A 176 7.30 -0.55 -0.57
N GLY A 177 8.35 -0.24 0.20
CA GLY A 177 9.57 0.35 -0.35
C GLY A 177 10.30 -0.57 -1.32
N VAL A 178 10.48 -1.85 -0.96
CA VAL A 178 11.14 -2.84 -1.83
C VAL A 178 10.31 -3.12 -3.08
N GLY A 179 8.99 -3.26 -2.93
CA GLY A 179 8.07 -3.50 -4.05
C GLY A 179 8.11 -2.39 -5.09
N VAL A 180 8.09 -1.12 -4.65
CA VAL A 180 8.20 0.04 -5.54
C VAL A 180 9.55 0.06 -6.27
N VAL A 181 10.66 -0.20 -5.60
CA VAL A 181 12.00 -0.25 -6.23
C VAL A 181 12.08 -1.36 -7.28
N VAL A 182 11.58 -2.56 -6.96
CA VAL A 182 11.54 -3.69 -7.91
C VAL A 182 10.61 -3.38 -9.09
N PHE A 183 9.45 -2.76 -8.83
CA PHE A 183 8.52 -2.31 -9.87
C PHE A 183 9.18 -1.32 -10.82
N MET A 184 9.83 -0.27 -10.30
CA MET A 184 10.52 0.72 -11.14
C MET A 184 11.61 0.08 -12.01
N GLY A 185 12.41 -0.83 -11.44
CA GLY A 185 13.44 -1.57 -12.18
C GLY A 185 12.84 -2.43 -13.30
N LEU A 186 11.78 -3.18 -13.02
CA LEU A 186 11.12 -4.03 -14.02
C LEU A 186 10.36 -3.23 -15.06
N ALA A 187 9.68 -2.15 -14.67
CA ALA A 187 8.99 -1.25 -15.59
C ALA A 187 9.96 -0.56 -16.56
N SER A 188 11.14 -0.15 -16.10
CA SER A 188 12.19 0.39 -16.96
C SER A 188 12.75 -0.67 -17.93
N LEU A 189 12.97 -1.89 -17.48
CA LEU A 189 13.36 -3.01 -18.35
C LEU A 189 12.29 -3.36 -19.40
N ALA A 190 11.02 -3.29 -19.01
CA ALA A 190 9.89 -3.54 -19.90
C ALA A 190 9.62 -2.37 -20.85
N GLN A 191 10.39 -1.27 -20.76
CA GLN A 191 10.18 -0.03 -21.50
C GLN A 191 8.78 0.57 -21.28
N LEU A 192 8.21 0.31 -20.11
CA LEU A 192 6.91 0.82 -19.70
C LEU A 192 6.99 2.23 -19.06
N GLY A 193 8.18 2.79 -18.93
CA GLY A 193 8.40 4.18 -18.48
C GLY A 193 8.30 5.13 -19.66
N GLY A 194 7.31 6.03 -19.66
CA GLY A 194 7.10 7.02 -20.72
C GLY A 194 8.14 8.15 -20.79
N ALA A 195 9.24 8.09 -20.05
CA ALA A 195 10.28 9.10 -20.03
C ALA A 195 11.65 8.45 -20.25
N ALA A 196 12.24 8.76 -21.36
CA ALA A 196 13.56 8.53 -21.90
C ALA A 196 13.62 7.44 -22.98
N GLU A 197 14.15 7.84 -24.14
CA GLU A 197 14.73 6.96 -25.12
C GLU A 197 15.86 6.13 -24.48
N ILE A 198 15.47 5.03 -23.81
CA ILE A 198 16.44 4.04 -23.35
C ILE A 198 16.86 3.28 -24.60
N THR A 199 17.96 3.69 -25.20
CA THR A 199 18.53 3.10 -26.41
C THR A 199 19.08 1.68 -26.18
N ALA A 200 19.21 1.24 -24.93
CA ALA A 200 19.59 -0.14 -24.54
C ALA A 200 18.96 -0.52 -23.20
N ALA A 201 18.59 -1.81 -23.04
CA ALA A 201 18.14 -2.35 -21.75
C ALA A 201 19.25 -2.19 -20.69
N PRO A 202 18.95 -1.70 -19.47
CA PRO A 202 19.94 -1.51 -18.43
C PRO A 202 20.59 -2.85 -18.04
N SER A 203 21.88 -2.83 -17.81
CA SER A 203 22.63 -4.00 -17.35
C SER A 203 22.26 -4.39 -15.92
N ALA A 204 22.52 -5.63 -15.51
CA ALA A 204 22.30 -6.07 -14.14
C ALA A 204 23.09 -5.24 -13.12
N ALA A 205 24.28 -4.73 -13.50
CA ALA A 205 25.08 -3.85 -12.65
C ALA A 205 24.39 -2.48 -12.45
N GLU A 206 23.85 -1.89 -13.51
CA GLU A 206 23.11 -0.61 -13.44
C GLU A 206 21.86 -0.73 -12.59
N LEU A 207 21.09 -1.83 -12.73
CA LEU A 207 19.93 -2.10 -11.88
C LEU A 207 20.32 -2.28 -10.41
N THR A 208 21.44 -2.94 -10.13
CA THR A 208 21.93 -3.10 -8.76
C THR A 208 22.35 -1.76 -8.16
N VAL A 209 23.06 -0.93 -8.91
CA VAL A 209 23.46 0.42 -8.48
C VAL A 209 22.21 1.29 -8.25
N PHE A 210 21.24 1.23 -9.16
CA PHE A 210 19.94 1.91 -9.00
C PHE A 210 19.26 1.50 -7.69
N ALA A 211 19.06 0.18 -7.47
CA ALA A 211 18.40 -0.32 -6.28
C ALA A 211 19.16 0.06 -4.98
N LEU A 212 20.49 -0.03 -4.98
CA LEU A 212 21.32 0.40 -3.85
C LEU A 212 21.20 1.90 -3.59
N ARG A 213 21.23 2.73 -4.63
CA ARG A 213 21.06 4.18 -4.50
C ARG A 213 19.69 4.52 -3.92
N GLU A 214 18.62 3.92 -4.44
CA GLU A 214 17.25 4.13 -3.97
C GLU A 214 17.13 3.76 -2.48
N VAL A 215 17.56 2.56 -2.10
CA VAL A 215 17.39 2.06 -0.74
C VAL A 215 18.33 2.77 0.25
N VAL A 216 19.64 2.76 -0.02
CA VAL A 216 20.64 3.34 0.91
C VAL A 216 20.48 4.86 0.98
N GLY A 217 20.25 5.50 -0.17
CA GLY A 217 20.00 6.94 -0.22
C GLY A 217 18.75 7.35 0.55
N GLY A 218 17.65 6.59 0.41
CA GLY A 218 16.43 6.79 1.17
C GLY A 218 16.65 6.66 2.68
N ILE A 219 17.37 5.61 3.12
CA ILE A 219 17.72 5.42 4.54
C ILE A 219 18.54 6.60 5.06
N VAL A 220 19.61 7.00 4.35
CA VAL A 220 20.50 8.09 4.78
C VAL A 220 19.72 9.41 4.84
N LEU A 221 18.92 9.73 3.83
CA LEU A 221 18.11 10.94 3.78
C LEU A 221 17.07 10.97 4.91
N GLY A 222 16.36 9.85 5.12
CA GLY A 222 15.37 9.71 6.19
C GLY A 222 15.98 9.87 7.58
N MET A 223 17.16 9.26 7.82
CA MET A 223 17.89 9.43 9.08
C MET A 223 18.39 10.87 9.29
N ALA A 224 18.94 11.50 8.26
CA ALA A 224 19.47 12.86 8.35
C ALA A 224 18.36 13.87 8.69
N LEU A 225 17.27 13.88 7.91
CA LEU A 225 16.17 14.81 8.14
C LEU A 225 15.32 14.42 9.35
N GLY A 226 15.14 13.12 9.63
CA GLY A 226 14.54 12.63 10.88
C GLY A 226 15.31 13.11 12.12
N TYR A 227 16.65 13.11 12.07
CA TYR A 227 17.47 13.67 13.14
C TYR A 227 17.31 15.20 13.27
N VAL A 228 17.24 15.92 12.15
CA VAL A 228 16.96 17.37 12.16
C VAL A 228 15.60 17.65 12.80
N GLY A 229 14.54 16.93 12.38
CA GLY A 229 13.21 17.03 12.98
C GLY A 229 13.22 16.71 14.47
N TYR A 230 13.90 15.65 14.89
CA TYR A 230 14.09 15.31 16.30
C TYR A 230 14.75 16.45 17.08
N ARG A 231 15.81 17.07 16.55
CA ARG A 231 16.50 18.19 17.20
C ARG A 231 15.59 19.42 17.33
N ALA A 232 14.78 19.68 16.32
CA ALA A 232 13.80 20.77 16.34
C ALA A 232 12.73 20.53 17.41
N LEU A 233 12.11 19.34 17.43
CA LEU A 233 11.11 18.95 18.43
C LEU A 233 11.66 19.02 19.87
N LYS A 234 12.93 18.58 20.07
CA LYS A 234 13.57 18.63 21.39
C LYS A 234 13.81 20.04 21.92
N SER A 235 13.88 21.04 21.06
CA SER A 235 14.17 22.42 21.44
C SER A 235 12.91 23.25 21.78
N LEU A 236 11.73 22.66 21.65
CA LEU A 236 10.45 23.34 21.75
C LEU A 236 9.51 22.58 22.69
N ASP A 237 8.53 23.28 23.24
CA ASP A 237 7.37 22.72 23.95
C ASP A 237 6.15 23.55 23.54
N ASP A 238 5.83 23.49 22.23
CA ASP A 238 4.72 24.21 21.60
C ASP A 238 4.02 23.27 20.62
N HIS A 239 2.87 22.73 21.03
CA HIS A 239 2.18 21.67 20.30
C HIS A 239 1.80 22.03 18.85
N PRO A 240 1.26 23.24 18.53
CA PRO A 240 1.01 23.63 17.16
C PRO A 240 2.26 23.65 16.29
N LEU A 241 3.37 24.14 16.81
CA LEU A 241 4.63 24.22 16.09
C LEU A 241 5.27 22.82 15.92
N GLU A 242 5.15 21.95 16.92
CA GLU A 242 5.62 20.56 16.84
C GLU A 242 4.86 19.75 15.77
N LEU A 243 3.54 19.92 15.68
CA LEU A 243 2.73 19.35 14.61
C LEU A 243 3.16 19.88 13.24
N LEU A 244 3.35 21.20 13.12
CA LEU A 244 3.81 21.83 11.88
C LEU A 244 5.20 21.30 11.44
N ILE A 245 6.11 21.08 12.40
CA ILE A 245 7.44 20.50 12.14
C ILE A 245 7.31 19.09 11.59
N THR A 246 6.47 18.23 12.17
CA THR A 246 6.28 16.86 11.65
C THR A 246 5.67 16.86 10.25
N LEU A 247 4.70 17.73 10.00
CA LEU A 247 4.07 17.90 8.69
C LEU A 247 5.09 18.39 7.65
N ALA A 248 5.82 19.45 7.98
CA ALA A 248 6.87 20.00 7.12
C ALA A 248 7.98 18.97 6.85
N LEU A 249 8.37 18.19 7.86
CA LEU A 249 9.35 17.10 7.71
C LEU A 249 8.92 16.11 6.64
N VAL A 250 7.69 15.60 6.69
CA VAL A 250 7.18 14.63 5.73
C VAL A 250 7.15 15.20 4.32
N MET A 251 6.57 16.38 4.16
CA MET A 251 6.43 17.03 2.84
C MET A 251 7.80 17.37 2.22
N PHE A 252 8.67 17.97 3.01
CA PHE A 252 9.99 18.38 2.53
C PHE A 252 10.89 17.18 2.24
N LEU A 253 10.88 16.17 3.10
CA LEU A 253 11.64 14.94 2.92
C LEU A 253 11.23 14.23 1.62
N TYR A 254 9.93 14.10 1.39
CA TYR A 254 9.41 13.47 0.20
C TYR A 254 9.76 14.28 -1.07
N ALA A 255 9.55 15.59 -1.06
CA ALA A 255 9.92 16.46 -2.17
C ALA A 255 11.44 16.41 -2.46
N LEU A 256 12.27 16.43 -1.41
CA LEU A 256 13.73 16.39 -1.56
C LEU A 256 14.20 15.04 -2.12
N SER A 257 13.53 13.93 -1.78
CA SER A 257 13.88 12.59 -2.28
C SER A 257 13.85 12.51 -3.81
N PHE A 258 12.91 13.21 -4.47
CA PHE A 258 12.87 13.32 -5.93
C PHE A 258 14.05 14.08 -6.48
N TRP A 259 14.46 15.19 -5.86
CA TRP A 259 15.60 16.01 -6.33
C TRP A 259 16.92 15.27 -6.22
N VAL A 260 17.10 14.45 -5.19
CA VAL A 260 18.33 13.66 -5.00
C VAL A 260 18.25 12.26 -5.63
N HIS A 261 17.11 11.92 -6.25
CA HIS A 261 16.85 10.63 -6.88
C HIS A 261 17.10 9.44 -5.94
N VAL A 262 16.36 9.42 -4.82
CA VAL A 262 16.33 8.32 -3.84
C VAL A 262 14.90 7.99 -3.45
N SER A 263 14.66 6.81 -2.90
CA SER A 263 13.33 6.36 -2.52
C SER A 263 12.69 7.24 -1.44
N GLY A 264 11.67 8.02 -1.84
CA GLY A 264 10.84 8.82 -0.94
C GLY A 264 10.11 7.98 0.11
N PRO A 265 9.43 6.89 -0.29
CA PRO A 265 8.77 5.98 0.64
C PRO A 265 9.70 5.48 1.74
N ILE A 266 10.89 4.98 1.39
CA ILE A 266 11.88 4.50 2.38
C ILE A 266 12.34 5.64 3.28
N ALA A 267 12.62 6.82 2.73
CA ALA A 267 13.08 7.96 3.51
C ALA A 267 12.04 8.41 4.55
N VAL A 268 10.77 8.49 4.16
CA VAL A 268 9.67 8.88 5.03
C VAL A 268 9.44 7.84 6.14
N VAL A 269 9.49 6.55 5.82
CA VAL A 269 9.39 5.46 6.79
C VAL A 269 10.51 5.56 7.84
N ILE A 270 11.75 5.73 7.41
CA ILE A 270 12.89 5.84 8.34
C ILE A 270 12.76 7.06 9.24
N ALA A 271 12.33 8.21 8.70
CA ALA A 271 12.08 9.41 9.51
C ALA A 271 10.94 9.19 10.51
N GLY A 272 9.84 8.55 10.09
CA GLY A 272 8.70 8.20 10.94
C GLY A 272 9.10 7.29 12.09
N LEU A 273 9.85 6.21 11.81
CA LEU A 273 10.41 5.32 12.84
C LEU A 273 11.33 6.06 13.81
N PHE A 274 12.15 6.99 13.30
CA PHE A 274 13.07 7.76 14.13
C PHE A 274 12.32 8.70 15.08
N ILE A 275 11.33 9.44 14.58
CA ILE A 275 10.50 10.36 15.37
C ILE A 275 9.58 9.57 16.32
N GLY A 276 8.94 8.51 15.87
CA GLY A 276 8.01 7.69 16.64
C GLY A 276 8.67 6.97 17.82
N ASN A 277 9.98 6.69 17.75
CA ASN A 277 10.69 6.00 18.82
C ASN A 277 11.63 6.93 19.61
N ARG A 278 12.71 7.40 19.01
CA ARG A 278 13.65 8.28 19.71
C ARG A 278 13.07 9.67 19.98
N GLY A 279 12.30 10.22 19.02
CA GLY A 279 11.63 11.50 19.20
C GLY A 279 10.66 11.45 20.39
N ARG A 280 9.80 10.44 20.42
CA ARG A 280 8.84 10.23 21.53
C ARG A 280 9.51 10.11 22.88
N ARG A 281 10.59 9.31 23.01
CA ARG A 281 11.24 9.03 24.30
C ARG A 281 12.06 10.21 24.82
N LEU A 282 12.68 11.02 23.95
CA LEU A 282 13.73 11.95 24.33
C LEU A 282 13.45 13.42 23.98
N ALA A 283 12.42 13.70 23.19
CA ALA A 283 12.14 15.03 22.66
C ALA A 283 10.72 15.55 22.92
N MET A 284 9.79 14.69 23.34
CA MET A 284 8.38 15.06 23.47
C MET A 284 7.89 14.90 24.91
N SER A 285 7.12 15.88 25.40
CA SER A 285 6.32 15.73 26.61
C SER A 285 5.18 14.73 26.41
N ASP A 286 4.58 14.21 27.47
CA ASP A 286 3.45 13.27 27.36
C ASP A 286 2.27 13.91 26.63
N ARG A 287 2.01 15.20 26.87
CA ARG A 287 0.96 15.97 26.19
C ARG A 287 1.23 16.14 24.69
N THR A 288 2.48 16.41 24.32
CA THR A 288 2.89 16.47 22.90
C THR A 288 2.68 15.15 22.18
N ARG A 289 3.03 14.02 22.83
CA ARG A 289 2.82 12.68 22.28
C ARG A 289 1.35 12.43 21.96
N GLU A 290 0.45 12.74 22.91
CA GLU A 290 -0.99 12.56 22.70
C GLU A 290 -1.50 13.37 21.50
N HIS A 291 -1.06 14.64 21.34
CA HIS A 291 -1.48 15.48 20.24
C HIS A 291 -0.94 15.02 18.89
N ILE A 292 0.33 14.64 18.82
CA ILE A 292 0.96 14.12 17.59
C ILE A 292 0.32 12.79 17.19
N ASP A 293 0.07 11.90 18.15
CA ASP A 293 -0.59 10.62 17.88
C ASP A 293 -2.03 10.81 17.39
N ALA A 294 -2.80 11.68 18.05
CA ALA A 294 -4.17 11.97 17.65
C ALA A 294 -4.22 12.60 16.25
N PHE A 295 -3.32 13.54 15.97
CA PHE A 295 -3.26 14.20 14.67
C PHE A 295 -2.93 13.20 13.55
N TRP A 296 -1.83 12.43 13.71
CA TRP A 296 -1.40 11.49 12.68
C TRP A 296 -2.36 10.31 12.51
N SER A 297 -3.01 9.85 13.57
CA SER A 297 -4.09 8.86 13.48
C SER A 297 -5.29 9.40 12.71
N MET A 298 -5.65 10.66 12.91
CA MET A 298 -6.76 11.29 12.18
C MET A 298 -6.41 11.49 10.70
N ILE A 299 -5.18 11.95 10.39
CA ILE A 299 -4.69 12.07 9.02
C ILE A 299 -4.73 10.70 8.32
N ASP A 300 -4.21 9.65 8.97
CA ASP A 300 -4.23 8.28 8.45
C ASP A 300 -5.67 7.84 8.12
N GLU A 301 -6.62 8.04 9.02
CA GLU A 301 -8.01 7.64 8.81
C GLU A 301 -8.69 8.41 7.67
N VAL A 302 -8.49 9.73 7.59
CA VAL A 302 -9.05 10.57 6.52
C VAL A 302 -8.45 10.20 5.16
N LEU A 303 -7.12 10.06 5.08
CA LEU A 303 -6.44 9.72 3.83
C LEU A 303 -6.81 8.32 3.34
N ASN A 304 -6.95 7.36 4.25
CA ASN A 304 -7.43 6.02 3.92
C ASN A 304 -8.88 6.04 3.43
N ALA A 305 -9.77 6.84 4.04
CA ALA A 305 -11.14 6.96 3.56
C ALA A 305 -11.18 7.51 2.12
N VAL A 306 -10.38 8.53 1.81
CA VAL A 306 -10.24 9.07 0.44
C VAL A 306 -9.63 8.05 -0.51
N LEU A 307 -8.59 7.33 -0.08
CA LEU A 307 -7.93 6.29 -0.87
C LEU A 307 -8.90 5.18 -1.27
N PHE A 308 -9.63 4.61 -0.30
CA PHE A 308 -10.57 3.51 -0.58
C PHE A 308 -11.83 3.99 -1.31
N LEU A 309 -12.22 5.26 -1.16
CA LEU A 309 -13.22 5.90 -2.03
C LEU A 309 -12.72 5.92 -3.49
N LEU A 310 -11.55 6.47 -3.73
CA LEU A 310 -10.94 6.56 -5.06
C LEU A 310 -10.80 5.17 -5.69
N LEU A 311 -10.31 4.19 -4.92
CA LEU A 311 -10.24 2.80 -5.36
C LEU A 311 -11.61 2.27 -5.84
N GLY A 312 -12.68 2.55 -5.11
CA GLY A 312 -14.00 2.09 -5.48
C GLY A 312 -14.58 2.81 -6.71
N LEU A 313 -14.21 4.08 -6.91
CA LEU A 313 -14.64 4.85 -8.08
C LEU A 313 -13.86 4.47 -9.34
N GLU A 314 -12.58 4.15 -9.22
CA GLU A 314 -11.69 3.87 -10.34
C GLU A 314 -12.06 2.59 -11.12
N VAL A 315 -13.02 1.83 -10.62
CA VAL A 315 -13.62 0.69 -11.35
C VAL A 315 -14.11 1.08 -12.74
N PHE A 316 -14.43 2.36 -12.95
CA PHE A 316 -14.79 2.92 -14.25
C PHE A 316 -13.62 2.97 -15.23
N ALA A 317 -12.37 3.06 -14.76
CA ALA A 317 -11.18 3.12 -15.61
C ALA A 317 -11.00 1.84 -16.47
N VAL A 318 -11.61 0.74 -16.07
CA VAL A 318 -11.60 -0.50 -16.85
C VAL A 318 -12.68 -0.42 -17.94
N ALA A 319 -12.24 -0.10 -19.15
CA ALA A 319 -13.14 0.19 -20.27
C ALA A 319 -14.01 -0.99 -20.73
N ARG A 320 -13.52 -2.23 -20.62
CA ARG A 320 -14.19 -3.44 -21.14
C ARG A 320 -14.07 -4.62 -20.17
N TRP A 321 -14.86 -4.60 -19.11
CA TRP A 321 -14.85 -5.69 -18.12
C TRP A 321 -15.17 -7.07 -18.73
N ALA A 322 -16.02 -7.15 -19.73
CA ALA A 322 -16.39 -8.43 -20.36
C ALA A 322 -15.18 -9.18 -20.93
N ASP A 323 -14.21 -8.45 -21.49
CA ASP A 323 -13.04 -9.01 -22.16
C ASP A 323 -11.92 -9.39 -21.18
N VAL A 324 -11.85 -8.70 -20.01
CA VAL A 324 -10.75 -8.84 -19.05
C VAL A 324 -11.15 -9.52 -17.73
N LEU A 325 -12.44 -9.80 -17.52
CA LEU A 325 -12.94 -10.35 -16.25
C LEU A 325 -12.38 -11.75 -15.97
N ALA A 326 -12.34 -12.61 -16.97
CA ALA A 326 -11.84 -13.97 -16.79
C ALA A 326 -10.33 -13.99 -16.44
N PRO A 327 -9.45 -13.30 -17.19
CA PRO A 327 -8.05 -13.13 -16.78
C PRO A 327 -7.92 -12.54 -15.39
N ALA A 328 -8.67 -11.49 -15.05
CA ALA A 328 -8.62 -10.81 -13.77
C ALA A 328 -8.95 -11.73 -12.59
N LEU A 329 -10.00 -12.56 -12.72
CA LEU A 329 -10.39 -13.50 -11.67
C LEU A 329 -9.39 -14.65 -11.48
N LEU A 330 -8.74 -15.11 -12.57
CA LEU A 330 -7.73 -16.18 -12.51
C LEU A 330 -6.46 -15.73 -11.76
N VAL A 331 -6.17 -14.45 -11.72
CA VAL A 331 -5.00 -13.92 -11.00
C VAL A 331 -5.17 -13.94 -9.48
N VAL A 332 -6.39 -13.89 -8.97
CA VAL A 332 -6.65 -13.90 -7.51
C VAL A 332 -6.05 -15.15 -6.82
N PRO A 333 -6.35 -16.40 -7.24
CA PRO A 333 -5.74 -17.57 -6.64
C PRO A 333 -4.22 -17.64 -6.87
N ILE A 334 -3.71 -17.10 -7.97
CA ILE A 334 -2.26 -17.00 -8.21
C ILE A 334 -1.61 -16.10 -7.15
N CYS A 335 -2.18 -14.93 -6.87
CA CYS A 335 -1.69 -14.02 -5.85
C CYS A 335 -1.75 -14.62 -4.44
N LEU A 336 -2.80 -15.39 -4.11
CA LEU A 336 -2.89 -16.10 -2.83
C LEU A 336 -1.82 -17.19 -2.70
N LEU A 337 -1.61 -17.97 -3.75
CA LEU A 337 -0.55 -18.98 -3.79
C LEU A 337 0.83 -18.34 -3.66
N ALA A 338 1.08 -17.28 -4.41
CA ALA A 338 2.33 -16.53 -4.33
C ALA A 338 2.56 -15.97 -2.93
N ARG A 339 1.50 -15.44 -2.29
CA ARG A 339 1.58 -14.97 -0.91
C ARG A 339 1.91 -16.09 0.06
N LEU A 340 1.27 -17.24 -0.07
CA LEU A 340 1.59 -18.41 0.74
C LEU A 340 3.07 -18.82 0.62
N VAL A 341 3.58 -18.90 -0.60
CA VAL A 341 4.99 -19.26 -0.87
C VAL A 341 5.94 -18.20 -0.32
N SER A 342 5.66 -16.92 -0.59
CA SER A 342 6.51 -15.79 -0.17
C SER A 342 6.60 -15.64 1.34
N VAL A 343 5.60 -16.11 2.09
CA VAL A 343 5.60 -16.16 3.56
C VAL A 343 6.22 -17.46 4.06
N ALA A 344 5.81 -18.61 3.50
CA ALA A 344 6.22 -19.91 4.00
C ALA A 344 7.75 -20.14 3.91
N VAL A 345 8.39 -19.68 2.82
CA VAL A 345 9.83 -19.88 2.61
C VAL A 345 10.67 -19.11 3.64
N PRO A 346 10.52 -17.78 3.84
CA PRO A 346 11.26 -17.07 4.87
C PRO A 346 10.95 -17.57 6.29
N VAL A 347 9.69 -17.87 6.59
CA VAL A 347 9.30 -18.42 7.90
C VAL A 347 9.95 -19.78 8.14
N ALA A 348 9.98 -20.68 7.14
CA ALA A 348 10.66 -21.98 7.25
C ALA A 348 12.16 -21.82 7.47
N ALA A 349 12.80 -20.90 6.74
CA ALA A 349 14.23 -20.59 6.92
C ALA A 349 14.53 -20.04 8.32
N MET A 350 13.63 -19.25 8.90
CA MET A 350 13.81 -18.69 10.24
C MET A 350 13.59 -19.68 11.37
N ARG A 351 12.85 -20.78 11.15
CA ARG A 351 12.69 -21.85 12.16
C ARG A 351 14.01 -22.48 12.61
N VAL A 352 15.05 -22.40 11.79
CA VAL A 352 16.40 -22.84 12.15
C VAL A 352 16.99 -21.99 13.28
N ARG A 353 16.56 -20.74 13.43
CA ARG A 353 17.05 -19.80 14.44
C ARG A 353 16.27 -19.83 15.77
N GLY A 354 15.10 -20.49 15.79
CA GLY A 354 14.29 -20.59 16.99
C GLY A 354 12.83 -20.97 16.70
N PRO A 355 12.07 -21.31 17.76
CA PRO A 355 10.67 -21.65 17.61
C PRO A 355 9.86 -20.41 17.22
N LEU A 356 9.11 -20.52 16.14
CA LEU A 356 8.14 -19.52 15.71
C LEU A 356 6.73 -19.91 16.18
N ARG A 357 5.86 -18.90 16.33
CA ARG A 357 4.46 -19.08 16.70
C ARG A 357 3.76 -20.10 15.78
N ARG A 358 2.98 -20.99 16.36
CA ARG A 358 2.08 -21.87 15.59
C ARG A 358 1.06 -21.01 14.84
N GLY A 359 0.79 -21.33 13.56
CA GLY A 359 -0.14 -20.58 12.74
C GLY A 359 0.41 -19.28 12.14
N LEU A 360 1.71 -18.94 12.31
CA LEU A 360 2.29 -17.71 11.77
C LEU A 360 2.14 -17.62 10.24
N VAL A 361 2.40 -18.71 9.50
CA VAL A 361 2.28 -18.73 8.04
C VAL A 361 0.84 -18.40 7.58
N PRO A 362 -0.22 -19.10 8.03
CA PRO A 362 -1.58 -18.76 7.61
C PRO A 362 -2.02 -17.37 8.09
N ILE A 363 -1.60 -16.91 9.27
CA ILE A 363 -1.87 -15.55 9.73
C ILE A 363 -1.25 -14.53 8.78
N LEU A 364 0.06 -14.58 8.53
CA LEU A 364 0.75 -13.64 7.64
C LEU A 364 0.24 -13.74 6.19
N THR A 365 -0.11 -14.94 5.73
CA THR A 365 -0.67 -15.12 4.38
C THR A 365 -2.01 -14.41 4.24
N TRP A 366 -2.91 -14.58 5.21
CA TRP A 366 -4.26 -14.03 5.14
C TRP A 366 -4.31 -12.54 5.51
N SER A 367 -3.41 -12.06 6.37
CA SER A 367 -3.30 -10.66 6.76
C SER A 367 -2.57 -9.79 5.73
N GLY A 368 -1.94 -10.38 4.70
CA GLY A 368 -1.30 -9.63 3.63
C GLY A 368 -2.32 -9.04 2.65
N LEU A 369 -3.09 -8.07 3.11
CA LEU A 369 -4.07 -7.37 2.28
C LEU A 369 -3.35 -6.55 1.20
N ARG A 370 -4.02 -6.34 0.07
CA ARG A 370 -3.52 -5.49 -1.01
C ARG A 370 -4.28 -4.17 -0.97
N GLY A 371 -3.56 -3.07 -1.11
CA GLY A 371 -4.12 -1.73 -0.95
C GLY A 371 -3.97 -0.84 -2.18
N GLY A 372 -4.04 0.47 -1.96
CA GLY A 372 -4.03 1.50 -2.99
C GLY A 372 -2.74 1.62 -3.76
N ILE A 373 -1.59 1.28 -3.14
CA ILE A 373 -0.28 1.34 -3.80
C ILE A 373 -0.26 0.50 -5.08
N SER A 374 -0.84 -0.71 -5.04
CA SER A 374 -0.91 -1.57 -6.22
C SER A 374 -1.68 -0.94 -7.37
N VAL A 375 -2.77 -0.23 -7.06
CA VAL A 375 -3.59 0.46 -8.08
C VAL A 375 -2.87 1.68 -8.62
N ALA A 376 -2.21 2.47 -7.78
CA ALA A 376 -1.41 3.60 -8.23
C ALA A 376 -0.30 3.16 -9.19
N LEU A 377 0.43 2.10 -8.82
CA LEU A 377 1.52 1.60 -9.65
C LEU A 377 1.04 1.07 -11.01
N VAL A 378 -0.14 0.45 -11.12
CA VAL A 378 -0.66 0.02 -12.43
C VAL A 378 -1.18 1.20 -13.26
N LEU A 379 -1.72 2.24 -12.62
CA LEU A 379 -2.17 3.45 -13.30
C LEU A 379 -1.01 4.31 -13.81
N SER A 380 0.16 4.25 -13.16
CA SER A 380 1.37 4.93 -13.64
C SER A 380 1.97 4.30 -14.92
N LEU A 381 1.51 3.10 -15.30
CA LEU A 381 1.96 2.47 -16.54
C LEU A 381 1.32 3.13 -17.77
N PRO A 382 2.03 3.21 -18.92
CA PRO A 382 1.49 3.74 -20.16
C PRO A 382 0.23 2.99 -20.61
N ARG A 383 -0.75 3.71 -21.11
CA ARG A 383 -2.00 3.12 -21.61
C ARG A 383 -1.74 2.17 -22.78
N SER A 384 -2.00 0.90 -22.58
CA SER A 384 -1.86 -0.18 -23.56
C SER A 384 -2.91 -1.26 -23.31
N PRO A 385 -3.20 -2.14 -24.28
CA PRO A 385 -4.08 -3.29 -24.06
C PRO A 385 -3.60 -4.18 -22.90
N GLY A 386 -2.29 -4.36 -22.75
CA GLY A 386 -1.69 -5.10 -21.64
C GLY A 386 -1.93 -4.40 -20.29
N GLN A 387 -1.80 -3.07 -20.21
CA GLN A 387 -2.10 -2.31 -18.99
C GLN A 387 -3.56 -2.48 -18.55
N GLN A 388 -4.52 -2.50 -19.46
CA GLN A 388 -5.94 -2.69 -19.10
C GLN A 388 -6.20 -4.05 -18.44
N VAL A 389 -5.57 -5.12 -18.94
CA VAL A 389 -5.68 -6.46 -18.32
C VAL A 389 -5.02 -6.46 -16.94
N LEU A 390 -3.86 -5.84 -16.79
CA LEU A 390 -3.18 -5.71 -15.49
C LEU A 390 -4.00 -4.85 -14.51
N LEU A 391 -4.61 -3.77 -14.99
CA LEU A 391 -5.47 -2.90 -14.19
C LEU A 391 -6.68 -3.68 -13.66
N ALA A 392 -7.40 -4.38 -14.53
CA ALA A 392 -8.53 -5.22 -14.13
C ALA A 392 -8.11 -6.33 -13.15
N SER A 393 -6.95 -6.95 -13.38
CA SER A 393 -6.37 -7.98 -12.49
C SER A 393 -6.01 -7.40 -11.12
N THR A 394 -5.41 -6.21 -11.09
CA THR A 394 -5.10 -5.49 -9.85
C THR A 394 -6.38 -5.19 -9.07
N TYR A 395 -7.42 -4.68 -9.74
CA TYR A 395 -8.72 -4.43 -9.11
C TYR A 395 -9.35 -5.70 -8.54
N ALA A 396 -9.38 -6.78 -9.30
CA ALA A 396 -9.93 -8.05 -8.83
C ALA A 396 -9.21 -8.53 -7.55
N VAL A 397 -7.88 -8.43 -7.52
CA VAL A 397 -7.08 -8.82 -6.35
C VAL A 397 -7.32 -7.88 -5.16
N VAL A 398 -7.33 -6.56 -5.37
CA VAL A 398 -7.53 -5.57 -4.29
C VAL A 398 -8.94 -5.68 -3.71
N VAL A 399 -9.97 -5.76 -4.55
CA VAL A 399 -11.37 -5.92 -4.11
C VAL A 399 -11.54 -7.23 -3.34
N PHE A 400 -11.01 -8.35 -3.85
CA PHE A 400 -11.01 -9.62 -3.12
C PHE A 400 -10.28 -9.49 -1.78
N SER A 401 -9.12 -8.87 -1.77
CA SER A 401 -8.31 -8.70 -0.57
C SER A 401 -9.03 -7.91 0.51
N VAL A 402 -9.57 -6.75 0.16
CA VAL A 402 -10.24 -5.87 1.13
C VAL A 402 -11.59 -6.43 1.59
N LEU A 403 -12.41 -6.98 0.67
CA LEU A 403 -13.75 -7.46 0.99
C LEU A 403 -13.76 -8.90 1.52
N VAL A 404 -12.92 -9.80 1.00
CA VAL A 404 -12.94 -11.19 1.44
C VAL A 404 -11.92 -11.42 2.55
N GLN A 405 -10.63 -11.14 2.29
CA GLN A 405 -9.61 -11.34 3.32
C GLN A 405 -9.83 -10.37 4.50
N GLY A 406 -10.04 -9.07 4.25
CA GLY A 406 -10.24 -8.06 5.29
C GLY A 406 -11.41 -8.38 6.23
N LEU A 407 -12.55 -8.86 5.71
CA LEU A 407 -13.71 -9.23 6.52
C LEU A 407 -13.55 -10.59 7.22
N THR A 408 -12.67 -11.45 6.74
CA THR A 408 -12.48 -12.80 7.30
C THR A 408 -11.21 -12.97 8.14
N VAL A 409 -10.27 -12.00 8.10
CA VAL A 409 -9.01 -12.06 8.84
C VAL A 409 -9.23 -12.24 10.35
N ARG A 410 -10.27 -11.64 10.93
CA ARG A 410 -10.65 -11.83 12.34
C ARG A 410 -10.84 -13.31 12.67
N ARG A 411 -11.54 -14.06 11.80
CA ARG A 411 -11.78 -15.50 12.01
C ARG A 411 -10.48 -16.30 11.98
N VAL A 412 -9.56 -15.94 11.08
CA VAL A 412 -8.24 -16.59 10.99
C VAL A 412 -7.42 -16.30 12.25
N LEU A 413 -7.36 -15.04 12.70
CA LEU A 413 -6.65 -14.66 13.92
C LEU A 413 -7.17 -15.41 15.14
N MET A 414 -8.49 -15.43 15.34
CA MET A 414 -9.12 -16.15 16.46
C MET A 414 -8.89 -17.67 16.38
N HIS A 415 -8.96 -18.28 15.19
CA HIS A 415 -8.70 -19.71 15.00
C HIS A 415 -7.28 -20.12 15.44
N TYR A 416 -6.30 -19.22 15.30
CA TYR A 416 -4.92 -19.44 15.75
C TYR A 416 -4.62 -18.84 17.15
N GLY A 417 -5.65 -18.57 17.95
CA GLY A 417 -5.53 -18.16 19.36
C GLY A 417 -5.01 -16.72 19.54
N VAL A 418 -5.28 -15.82 18.58
CA VAL A 418 -5.06 -14.39 18.77
C VAL A 418 -6.33 -13.80 19.38
N GLY A 419 -6.23 -13.20 20.57
CA GLY A 419 -7.39 -12.64 21.30
C GLY A 419 -7.94 -13.51 22.42
N GLU A 420 -7.57 -14.78 22.51
CA GLU A 420 -7.77 -15.56 23.72
C GLU A 420 -6.62 -15.25 24.67
N GLY A 421 -6.90 -14.58 25.79
CA GLY A 421 -5.91 -14.08 26.72
C GLY A 421 -4.79 -15.09 26.97
N SER A 422 -3.58 -14.68 26.70
CA SER A 422 -2.37 -15.37 27.19
C SER A 422 -2.36 -15.25 28.71
N HIS A 423 -2.93 -16.23 29.38
CA HIS A 423 -2.61 -16.51 30.76
C HIS A 423 -1.24 -17.15 30.87
#